data_ddaea62dcdc7122c11c47a4363d6b14a
#
_entry.id   ddaea62dcdc7122c11c47a4363d6b14a
#
_cell.length_a   1.000
_cell.length_b   1.000
_cell.length_c   1.000
_cell.angle_alpha   90.00
_cell.angle_beta   90.00
_cell.angle_gamma   90.00
#
_symmetry.space_group_name_H-M   'P 1'
#
loop_
_entity.id
_entity.type
_entity.pdbx_description
1 polymer ?
#
loop_
_entity_poly.entity_id
_entity_poly.type
_entity_poly.pdbx_seq_one_letter_code
_entity_poly.pdbx_strand_id
1 'polypeptide(L)'
;MIRLQDIADMAGVSRTTVSNVINGNTKRVSQSTIDRITAILKEQNYVPHMGSVMLSGHGSRIIGVVLGFSFIHGMQSLQDSFVGEITGTLQVEAENRGYYIMLIGGERIDNVVDMASRWNVEGL
;
A
#
# COMPACT_ATOMS: atom_id res chain seq x y z
N MET A 1 -14.02 -16.04 -1.33
CA MET A 1 -12.84 -15.32 -0.79
C MET A 1 -12.86 -15.36 0.73
N ILE A 2 -11.76 -15.75 1.33
CA ILE A 2 -11.68 -15.86 2.79
C ILE A 2 -11.67 -14.46 3.42
N ARG A 3 -12.43 -14.28 4.49
CA ARG A 3 -12.56 -13.00 5.19
C ARG A 3 -11.76 -13.02 6.48
N LEU A 4 -11.48 -11.83 7.01
CA LEU A 4 -10.80 -11.67 8.30
C LEU A 4 -11.53 -12.43 9.43
N GLN A 5 -12.87 -12.39 9.43
CA GLN A 5 -13.68 -13.11 10.41
C GLN A 5 -13.48 -14.62 10.33
N ASP A 6 -13.32 -15.16 9.12
CA ASP A 6 -13.08 -16.59 8.94
C ASP A 6 -11.73 -17.01 9.56
N ILE A 7 -10.71 -16.19 9.41
CA ILE A 7 -9.40 -16.40 10.05
C ILE A 7 -9.54 -16.35 11.59
N ALA A 8 -10.29 -15.38 12.09
CA ALA A 8 -10.53 -15.25 13.54
C ALA A 8 -11.23 -16.48 14.12
N ASP A 9 -12.24 -16.97 13.41
CA ASP A 9 -12.98 -18.17 13.81
C ASP A 9 -12.07 -19.41 13.83
N MET A 10 -11.23 -19.58 12.81
CA MET A 10 -10.26 -20.68 12.73
C MET A 10 -9.23 -20.62 13.85
N ALA A 11 -8.80 -19.42 14.22
CA ALA A 11 -7.80 -19.22 15.26
C ALA A 11 -8.39 -19.22 16.68
N GLY A 12 -9.69 -19.14 16.81
CA GLY A 12 -10.38 -19.05 18.11
C GLY A 12 -10.12 -17.73 18.84
N VAL A 13 -9.94 -16.65 18.11
CA VAL A 13 -9.67 -15.31 18.62
C VAL A 13 -10.61 -14.29 18.02
N SER A 14 -10.57 -13.05 18.54
CA SER A 14 -11.37 -11.97 17.97
C SER A 14 -10.79 -11.48 16.63
N ARG A 15 -11.64 -10.90 15.84
CA ARG A 15 -11.24 -10.23 14.59
C ARG A 15 -10.19 -9.15 14.84
N THR A 16 -10.33 -8.40 15.93
CA THR A 16 -9.36 -7.38 16.34
C THR A 16 -7.98 -7.98 16.59
N THR A 17 -7.91 -9.14 17.23
CA THR A 17 -6.64 -9.83 17.49
C THR A 17 -5.95 -10.22 16.19
N VAL A 18 -6.69 -10.76 15.22
CA VAL A 18 -6.14 -11.08 13.89
C VAL A 18 -5.62 -9.82 13.19
N SER A 19 -6.40 -8.75 13.20
CA SER A 19 -6.01 -7.46 12.64
C SER A 19 -4.73 -6.92 13.27
N ASN A 20 -4.60 -7.02 14.59
CA ASN A 20 -3.40 -6.60 15.30
C ASN A 20 -2.16 -7.40 14.88
N VAL A 21 -2.30 -8.70 14.70
CA VAL A 21 -1.18 -9.54 14.22
C VAL A 21 -0.77 -9.16 12.80
N ILE A 22 -1.72 -8.96 11.91
CA ILE A 22 -1.45 -8.54 10.52
C ILE A 22 -0.72 -7.19 10.48
N ASN A 23 -1.10 -6.26 11.35
CA ASN A 23 -0.57 -4.90 11.37
C ASN A 23 0.66 -4.72 12.27
N GLY A 24 1.16 -5.78 12.89
CA GLY A 24 2.35 -5.74 13.74
C GLY A 24 2.11 -5.21 15.15
N ASN A 25 0.87 -4.97 15.56
CA ASN A 25 0.48 -4.51 16.91
C ASN A 25 0.39 -5.70 17.87
N THR A 26 1.52 -6.34 18.16
CA THR A 26 1.56 -7.61 18.85
C THR A 26 1.92 -7.53 20.34
N LYS A 27 2.01 -6.32 20.91
CA LYS A 27 2.44 -6.12 22.30
C LYS A 27 1.58 -6.84 23.33
N ARG A 28 0.30 -7.06 23.06
CA ARG A 28 -0.66 -7.71 23.96
C ARG A 28 -1.08 -9.09 23.48
N VAL A 29 -0.38 -9.65 22.52
CA VAL A 29 -0.69 -10.95 21.94
C VAL A 29 0.46 -11.91 22.27
N SER A 30 0.12 -13.11 22.79
CA SER A 30 1.14 -14.13 23.10
C SER A 30 1.81 -14.62 21.82
N GLN A 31 3.06 -15.03 21.94
CA GLN A 31 3.82 -15.55 20.80
C GLN A 31 3.13 -16.79 20.19
N SER A 32 2.56 -17.66 21.00
CA SER A 32 1.84 -18.84 20.52
C SER A 32 0.61 -18.47 19.70
N THR A 33 -0.09 -17.41 20.06
CA THR A 33 -1.24 -16.89 19.30
C THR A 33 -0.78 -16.27 17.98
N ILE A 34 0.30 -15.49 18.00
CA ILE A 34 0.89 -14.90 16.79
C ILE A 34 1.28 -16.01 15.80
N ASP A 35 1.96 -17.05 16.25
CA ASP A 35 2.41 -18.16 15.42
C ASP A 35 1.22 -18.91 14.81
N ARG A 36 0.17 -19.15 15.61
CA ARG A 36 -1.06 -19.81 15.16
C ARG A 36 -1.78 -18.99 14.08
N ILE A 37 -1.96 -17.70 14.31
CA ILE A 37 -2.61 -16.80 13.34
C ILE A 37 -1.79 -16.71 12.05
N THR A 38 -0.48 -16.55 12.18
CA THR A 38 0.44 -16.47 11.03
C THR A 38 0.38 -17.73 10.18
N ALA A 39 0.36 -18.89 10.81
CA ALA A 39 0.23 -20.17 10.11
C ALA A 39 -1.10 -20.27 9.34
N ILE A 40 -2.21 -19.87 9.95
CA ILE A 40 -3.53 -19.89 9.31
C ILE A 40 -3.56 -18.91 8.12
N LEU A 41 -3.03 -17.70 8.28
CA LEU A 41 -2.96 -16.70 7.22
C LEU A 41 -2.21 -17.24 6.00
N LYS A 42 -1.09 -17.89 6.24
CA LYS A 42 -0.27 -18.50 5.19
C LYS A 42 -0.98 -19.67 4.52
N GLU A 43 -1.58 -20.56 5.31
CA GLU A 43 -2.31 -21.74 4.81
C GLU A 43 -3.49 -21.34 3.94
N GLN A 44 -4.23 -20.30 4.35
CA GLN A 44 -5.40 -19.78 3.64
C GLN A 44 -5.06 -18.81 2.51
N ASN A 45 -3.78 -18.52 2.30
CA ASN A 45 -3.32 -17.52 1.32
C ASN A 45 -4.05 -16.16 1.48
N TYR A 46 -4.24 -15.75 2.73
CA TYR A 46 -4.94 -14.51 3.02
C TYR A 46 -4.09 -13.30 2.64
N VAL A 47 -4.65 -12.41 1.83
CA VAL A 47 -4.03 -11.14 1.45
C VAL A 47 -4.86 -10.00 2.03
N PRO A 48 -4.27 -9.18 2.91
CA PRO A 48 -4.97 -8.03 3.47
C PRO A 48 -5.43 -7.04 2.39
N HIS A 49 -6.67 -6.61 2.50
CA HIS A 49 -7.18 -5.56 1.64
C HIS A 49 -6.59 -4.21 2.05
N MET A 50 -5.96 -3.50 1.12
CA MET A 50 -5.33 -2.21 1.42
C MET A 50 -6.34 -1.17 1.95
N GLY A 51 -7.58 -1.20 1.50
CA GLY A 51 -8.64 -0.35 2.05
C GLY A 51 -8.84 -0.56 3.55
N SER A 52 -8.81 -1.81 4.01
CA SER A 52 -8.91 -2.12 5.45
C SER A 52 -7.67 -1.68 6.23
N VAL A 53 -6.49 -1.83 5.63
CA VAL A 53 -5.23 -1.37 6.23
C VAL A 53 -5.23 0.14 6.40
N MET A 54 -5.68 0.89 5.40
CA MET A 54 -5.79 2.35 5.46
C MET A 54 -6.77 2.81 6.55
N LEU A 55 -7.93 2.14 6.65
CA LEU A 55 -8.93 2.45 7.66
C LEU A 55 -8.45 2.21 9.09
N SER A 56 -7.51 1.30 9.27
CA SER A 56 -6.91 1.04 10.58
C SER A 56 -5.80 2.01 10.97
N GLY A 57 -5.56 3.04 10.16
CA GLY A 57 -4.60 4.11 10.47
C GLY A 57 -3.15 3.83 10.09
N HIS A 58 -2.90 2.81 9.29
CA HIS A 58 -1.54 2.41 8.91
C HIS A 58 -1.02 3.09 7.63
N GLY A 59 -1.77 4.04 7.10
CA GLY A 59 -1.42 4.73 5.85
C GLY A 59 -1.57 3.85 4.61
N SER A 60 -1.43 4.48 3.44
CA SER A 60 -1.54 3.77 2.16
C SER A 60 -0.23 3.14 1.70
N ARG A 61 0.89 3.67 2.19
CA ARG A 61 2.23 3.39 1.67
C ARG A 61 2.39 3.72 0.18
N ILE A 62 1.61 4.67 -0.30
CA ILE A 62 1.66 5.13 -1.68
C ILE A 62 2.38 6.47 -1.74
N ILE A 63 3.36 6.57 -2.63
CA ILE A 63 4.02 7.82 -3.00
C ILE A 63 3.60 8.13 -4.43
N GLY A 64 3.09 9.33 -4.66
CA GLY A 64 2.71 9.78 -5.98
C GLY A 64 3.90 10.37 -6.73
N VAL A 65 4.12 9.93 -7.94
CA VAL A 65 5.04 10.57 -8.87
C VAL A 65 4.21 11.28 -9.91
N VAL A 66 4.25 12.59 -9.90
CA VAL A 66 3.49 13.42 -10.82
C VAL A 66 4.29 13.59 -12.11
N LEU A 67 3.78 13.02 -13.18
CA LEU A 67 4.30 13.21 -14.52
C LEU A 67 3.55 14.38 -15.14
N GLY A 68 4.01 15.57 -14.81
CA GLY A 68 3.45 16.80 -15.35
C GLY A 68 4.06 17.12 -16.70
N PHE A 69 3.23 17.65 -17.57
CA PHE A 69 3.60 18.46 -18.71
C PHE A 69 4.66 17.90 -19.63
N SER A 70 4.21 17.35 -20.67
CA SER A 70 5.00 17.17 -21.87
C SER A 70 5.44 18.54 -22.40
N PHE A 71 6.53 19.09 -21.88
CA PHE A 71 7.16 20.28 -22.43
C PHE A 71 7.82 20.00 -23.79
N ILE A 72 7.88 18.76 -24.18
CA ILE A 72 8.58 18.33 -25.37
C ILE A 72 7.58 17.70 -26.33
N HIS A 73 6.93 18.53 -27.14
CA HIS A 73 6.35 18.20 -28.44
C HIS A 73 5.63 16.84 -28.56
N GLY A 74 4.63 16.60 -27.70
CA GLY A 74 3.79 15.40 -27.83
C GLY A 74 4.44 14.08 -27.43
N MET A 75 5.66 14.11 -26.90
CA MET A 75 6.29 12.91 -26.37
C MET A 75 5.69 12.54 -25.00
N GLN A 76 5.33 11.29 -24.82
CA GLN A 76 4.88 10.81 -23.53
C GLN A 76 6.03 10.88 -22.51
N SER A 77 5.75 11.36 -21.29
CA SER A 77 6.77 11.61 -20.28
C SER A 77 7.66 10.40 -19.99
N LEU A 78 7.09 9.21 -19.96
CA LEU A 78 7.86 7.97 -19.71
C LEU A 78 8.75 7.54 -20.88
N GLN A 79 8.56 8.11 -22.06
CA GLN A 79 9.45 7.87 -23.20
C GLN A 79 10.73 8.70 -23.14
N ASP A 80 10.74 9.74 -22.33
CA ASP A 80 11.95 10.51 -22.05
C ASP A 80 12.88 9.68 -21.19
N SER A 81 14.12 9.47 -21.64
CA SER A 81 15.09 8.63 -20.94
C SER A 81 15.47 9.16 -19.55
N PHE A 82 15.49 10.47 -19.38
CA PHE A 82 15.76 11.10 -18.08
C PHE A 82 14.63 10.87 -17.09
N VAL A 83 13.38 11.08 -17.52
CA VAL A 83 12.19 10.84 -16.70
C VAL A 83 12.06 9.35 -16.35
N GLY A 84 12.30 8.46 -17.32
CA GLY A 84 12.27 7.02 -17.11
C GLY A 84 13.32 6.56 -16.11
N GLU A 85 14.52 7.08 -16.19
CA GLU A 85 15.60 6.74 -15.28
C GLU A 85 15.32 7.19 -13.83
N ILE A 86 14.84 8.41 -13.65
CA ILE A 86 14.44 8.92 -12.32
C ILE A 86 13.30 8.09 -11.76
N THR A 87 12.27 7.84 -12.54
CA THR A 87 11.08 7.08 -12.11
C THR A 87 11.47 5.65 -11.73
N GLY A 88 12.32 5.01 -12.51
CA GLY A 88 12.81 3.67 -12.21
C GLY A 88 13.64 3.63 -10.93
N THR A 89 14.50 4.61 -10.70
CA THR A 89 15.28 4.71 -9.46
C THR A 89 14.37 4.93 -8.25
N LEU A 90 13.38 5.81 -8.36
CA LEU A 90 12.41 6.04 -7.29
C LEU A 90 11.59 4.78 -6.98
N GLN A 91 11.22 4.02 -8.00
CA GLN A 91 10.50 2.77 -7.81
C GLN A 91 11.31 1.78 -6.97
N VAL A 92 12.57 1.55 -7.32
CA VAL A 92 13.43 0.62 -6.59
C VAL A 92 13.62 1.06 -5.14
N GLU A 93 13.87 2.35 -4.90
CA GLU A 93 14.02 2.88 -3.55
C GLU A 93 12.73 2.79 -2.74
N ALA A 94 11.58 3.02 -3.37
CA ALA A 94 10.28 2.87 -2.71
C ALA A 94 10.03 1.41 -2.32
N GLU A 95 10.25 0.48 -3.22
CA GLU A 95 10.09 -0.96 -2.95
C GLU A 95 10.97 -1.42 -1.78
N ASN A 96 12.23 -1.00 -1.75
CA ASN A 96 13.16 -1.34 -0.67
C ASN A 96 12.68 -0.84 0.70
N ARG A 97 11.83 0.16 0.73
CA ARG A 97 11.27 0.75 1.95
C ARG A 97 9.82 0.36 2.21
N GLY A 98 9.27 -0.55 1.42
CA GLY A 98 7.90 -1.03 1.57
C GLY A 98 6.83 -0.05 1.09
N TYR A 99 7.17 0.82 0.13
CA TYR A 99 6.25 1.77 -0.48
C TYR A 99 5.94 1.40 -1.92
N TYR A 100 4.81 1.90 -2.38
CA TYR A 100 4.35 1.75 -3.76
C TYR A 100 4.39 3.09 -4.47
N ILE A 101 4.67 3.06 -5.76
CA ILE A 101 4.64 4.27 -6.59
C ILE A 101 3.32 4.31 -7.36
N MET A 102 2.63 5.43 -7.27
CA MET A 102 1.48 5.74 -8.11
C MET A 102 1.88 6.82 -9.11
N LEU A 103 1.81 6.52 -10.38
CA LEU A 103 2.05 7.52 -11.44
C LEU A 103 0.79 8.35 -11.63
N ILE A 104 0.93 9.66 -11.49
CA ILE A 104 -0.18 10.60 -11.61
C ILE A 104 0.11 11.52 -12.78
N GLY A 105 -0.75 11.49 -13.79
CA GLY A 105 -0.70 12.43 -14.91
C GLY A 105 -1.70 13.57 -14.67
N GLY A 106 -1.36 14.76 -15.11
CA GLY A 106 -2.29 15.88 -15.01
C GLY A 106 -1.69 17.18 -15.46
N GLU A 107 -2.52 18.02 -16.10
CA GLU A 107 -2.12 19.34 -16.54
C GLU A 107 -2.38 20.42 -15.49
N ARG A 108 -3.20 20.11 -14.48
CA ARG A 108 -3.59 21.06 -13.44
C ARG A 108 -3.24 20.50 -12.07
N ILE A 109 -2.59 21.32 -11.27
CA ILE A 109 -2.18 20.96 -9.92
C ILE A 109 -3.38 20.62 -9.02
N ASP A 110 -4.51 21.31 -9.21
CA ASP A 110 -5.72 21.04 -8.42
C ASP A 110 -6.22 19.60 -8.60
N ASN A 111 -6.18 19.08 -9.84
CA ASN A 111 -6.57 17.71 -10.13
C ASN A 111 -5.60 16.70 -9.51
N VAL A 112 -4.31 17.02 -9.46
CA VAL A 112 -3.29 16.18 -8.84
C VAL A 112 -3.52 16.09 -7.33
N VAL A 113 -3.77 17.21 -6.69
CA VAL A 113 -4.04 17.28 -5.24
C VAL A 113 -5.31 16.49 -4.89
N ASP A 114 -6.36 16.68 -5.67
CA ASP A 114 -7.62 15.97 -5.47
C ASP A 114 -7.44 14.44 -5.58
N MET A 115 -6.75 13.99 -6.62
CA MET A 115 -6.47 12.57 -6.82
C MET A 115 -5.59 11.99 -5.71
N ALA A 116 -4.54 12.69 -5.32
CA ALA A 116 -3.67 12.29 -4.23
C ALA A 116 -4.44 12.14 -2.92
N SER A 117 -5.36 13.06 -2.65
CA SER A 117 -6.21 13.01 -1.46
C SER A 117 -7.18 11.82 -1.49
N ARG A 118 -7.79 11.55 -2.63
CA ARG A 118 -8.73 10.42 -2.79
C ARG A 118 -8.05 9.07 -2.55
N TRP A 119 -6.82 8.91 -2.98
CA TRP A 119 -6.06 7.68 -2.84
C TRP A 119 -5.20 7.65 -1.57
N ASN A 120 -5.34 8.66 -0.73
CA ASN A 120 -4.57 8.77 0.51
C ASN A 120 -3.06 8.64 0.30
N VAL A 121 -2.56 9.30 -0.73
CA VAL A 121 -1.13 9.32 -1.06
C VAL A 121 -0.36 10.01 0.05
N GLU A 122 0.71 9.40 0.54
CA GLU A 122 1.49 9.90 1.69
C GLU A 122 2.51 10.97 1.31
N GLY A 123 2.86 11.07 0.04
CA GLY A 123 3.80 12.07 -0.45
C GLY A 123 3.75 12.19 -1.97
N LEU A 124 4.22 13.30 -2.48
CA LEU A 124 4.34 13.57 -3.91
C LEU A 124 5.78 13.88 -4.29
#